data_e80096b39f2615e7fc873aecc5d9cf23
#
_entry.id   e80096b39f2615e7fc873aecc5d9cf23
#
_cell.length_a   1.000
_cell.length_b   1.000
_cell.length_c   1.000
_cell.angle_alpha   90.00
_cell.angle_beta   90.00
_cell.angle_gamma   90.00
#
_symmetry.space_group_name_H-M   'P 1'
#
loop_
_entity.id
_entity.type
_entity.pdbx_description
1 polymer ?
#
loop_
_entity_poly.entity_id
_entity_poly.type
_entity_poly.pdbx_seq_one_letter_code
_entity_poly.pdbx_strand_id
1 'polypeptide(L)'
;LLDKMVEVSHQIKEWGVHTVAICSNDVDNYPDDDPELMQELALKKSFGFPYLYDPTQEVALAYEAACTPDFYLFNQDLKLVYRGRFDEARPKNDHPVTGKDLMDACLNLSKGVAQETHQIPSLGCNIKWKAGNEPKGFSI
;
A
#
# COMPACT_ATOMS: atom_id res chain seq x y z
N LEU A 1 0.13 -12.54 -1.87
CA LEU A 1 -0.28 -11.19 -1.45
C LEU A 1 -0.62 -10.30 -2.63
N LEU A 2 0.29 -10.17 -3.61
CA LEU A 2 0.09 -9.26 -4.75
C LEU A 2 -1.17 -9.60 -5.55
N ASP A 3 -1.39 -10.87 -5.87
CA ASP A 3 -2.58 -11.28 -6.62
C ASP A 3 -3.86 -10.93 -5.87
N LYS A 4 -3.86 -11.08 -4.56
CA LYS A 4 -5.02 -10.72 -3.72
C LYS A 4 -5.21 -9.21 -3.64
N MET A 5 -4.12 -8.44 -3.59
CA MET A 5 -4.20 -6.97 -3.64
C MET A 5 -4.84 -6.50 -4.94
N VAL A 6 -4.47 -7.10 -6.06
CA VAL A 6 -5.08 -6.78 -7.37
C VAL A 6 -6.56 -7.16 -7.38
N GLU A 7 -6.91 -8.34 -6.89
CA GLU A 7 -8.30 -8.79 -6.77
C GLU A 7 -9.13 -7.82 -5.92
N VAL A 8 -8.61 -7.43 -4.76
CA VAL A 8 -9.28 -6.47 -3.87
C VAL A 8 -9.45 -5.11 -4.55
N SER A 9 -8.45 -4.64 -5.29
CA SER A 9 -8.55 -3.37 -6.01
C SER A 9 -9.69 -3.36 -7.02
N HIS A 10 -9.91 -4.47 -7.70
CA HIS A 10 -11.03 -4.62 -8.63
C HIS A 10 -12.38 -4.64 -7.90
N GLN A 11 -12.43 -5.31 -6.74
CA GLN A 11 -13.62 -5.37 -5.91
C GLN A 11 -14.04 -4.00 -5.38
N ILE A 12 -13.11 -3.26 -4.78
CA ILE A 12 -13.42 -1.96 -4.16
C ILE A 12 -13.73 -0.90 -5.20
N LYS A 13 -13.26 -1.06 -6.43
CA LYS A 13 -13.61 -0.16 -7.54
C LYS A 13 -15.12 -0.16 -7.78
N GLU A 14 -15.78 -1.29 -7.62
CA GLU A 14 -17.24 -1.40 -7.73
C GLU A 14 -17.95 -0.58 -6.64
N TRP A 15 -17.29 -0.33 -5.53
CA TRP A 15 -17.80 0.51 -4.43
C TRP A 15 -17.41 1.99 -4.59
N GLY A 16 -16.79 2.35 -5.72
CA GLY A 16 -16.35 3.72 -5.98
C GLY A 16 -14.99 4.09 -5.37
N VAL A 17 -14.23 3.10 -4.90
CA VAL A 17 -12.90 3.31 -4.32
C VAL A 17 -11.83 2.99 -5.36
N HIS A 18 -11.04 3.98 -5.72
CA HIS A 18 -9.97 3.86 -6.71
C HIS A 18 -8.62 3.63 -6.04
N THR A 19 -7.76 2.86 -6.68
CA THR A 19 -6.46 2.48 -6.16
C THR A 19 -5.35 3.19 -6.93
N VAL A 20 -4.32 3.62 -6.21
CA VAL A 20 -3.03 4.03 -6.76
C VAL A 20 -1.95 3.31 -5.97
N ALA A 21 -1.03 2.68 -6.64
CA ALA A 21 0.14 2.08 -5.99
C ALA A 21 1.38 2.91 -6.30
N ILE A 22 2.26 3.06 -5.32
CA ILE A 22 3.47 3.88 -5.44
C ILE A 22 4.66 3.06 -4.94
N CYS A 23 5.71 2.97 -5.74
CA CYS A 23 6.97 2.37 -5.33
C CYS A 23 7.99 3.49 -5.05
N SER A 24 8.56 3.47 -3.86
CA SER A 24 9.55 4.44 -3.41
C SER A 24 10.91 3.82 -3.08
N ASN A 25 11.11 2.54 -3.36
CA ASN A 25 12.37 1.85 -3.06
C ASN A 25 13.53 2.40 -3.90
N ASP A 26 14.72 2.35 -3.32
CA ASP A 26 15.97 2.70 -4.01
C ASP A 26 16.29 1.65 -5.09
N VAL A 27 16.02 1.97 -6.36
CA VAL A 27 16.22 1.04 -7.47
C VAL A 27 17.69 0.89 -7.88
N ASP A 28 18.55 1.81 -7.48
CA ASP A 28 19.98 1.71 -7.77
C ASP A 28 20.61 0.54 -7.02
N ASN A 29 20.18 0.30 -5.79
CA ASN A 29 20.61 -0.81 -4.95
C ASN A 29 19.63 -1.99 -4.97
N TYR A 30 18.40 -1.77 -5.44
CA TYR A 30 17.35 -2.79 -5.53
C TYR A 30 16.73 -2.77 -6.93
N PRO A 31 17.49 -3.20 -7.96
CA PRO A 31 17.08 -3.04 -9.36
C PRO A 31 15.82 -3.81 -9.75
N ASP A 32 15.40 -4.78 -8.95
CA ASP A 32 14.15 -5.52 -9.20
C ASP A 32 12.91 -4.62 -9.09
N ASP A 33 13.05 -3.44 -8.48
CA ASP A 33 11.97 -2.45 -8.32
C ASP A 33 12.02 -1.32 -9.35
N ASP A 34 12.82 -1.48 -10.38
CA ASP A 34 13.00 -0.48 -11.44
C ASP A 34 11.70 -0.23 -12.21
N PRO A 35 11.49 0.99 -12.73
CA PRO A 35 10.23 1.36 -13.40
C PRO A 35 9.83 0.48 -14.58
N GLU A 36 10.78 -0.03 -15.35
CA GLU A 36 10.46 -0.95 -16.46
C GLU A 36 9.90 -2.26 -15.93
N LEU A 37 10.48 -2.80 -14.87
CA LEU A 37 9.99 -4.02 -14.21
C LEU A 37 8.65 -3.79 -13.52
N MET A 38 8.43 -2.59 -12.95
CA MET A 38 7.13 -2.19 -12.43
C MET A 38 6.06 -2.23 -13.52
N GLN A 39 6.35 -1.69 -14.70
CA GLN A 39 5.43 -1.68 -15.82
C GLN A 39 5.11 -3.10 -16.30
N GLU A 40 6.12 -3.93 -16.43
CA GLU A 40 5.97 -5.35 -16.80
C GLU A 40 5.08 -6.09 -15.80
N LEU A 41 5.31 -5.88 -14.52
CA LEU A 41 4.52 -6.50 -13.45
C LEU A 41 3.06 -6.06 -13.50
N ALA A 42 2.82 -4.76 -13.68
CA ALA A 42 1.47 -4.22 -13.77
C ALA A 42 0.68 -4.80 -14.95
N LEU A 43 1.34 -4.98 -16.09
CA LEU A 43 0.74 -5.60 -17.26
C LEU A 43 0.50 -7.09 -17.05
N LYS A 44 1.49 -7.81 -16.54
CA LYS A 44 1.40 -9.25 -16.30
C LYS A 44 0.31 -9.61 -15.29
N LYS A 45 0.14 -8.80 -14.26
CA LYS A 45 -0.83 -9.03 -13.18
C LYS A 45 -2.16 -8.30 -13.40
N SER A 46 -2.33 -7.59 -14.50
CA SER A 46 -3.56 -6.87 -14.84
C SER A 46 -4.01 -5.92 -13.73
N PHE A 47 -3.13 -5.05 -13.27
CA PHE A 47 -3.40 -4.13 -12.16
C PHE A 47 -4.68 -3.32 -12.37
N GLY A 48 -4.86 -2.71 -13.54
CA GLY A 48 -6.03 -1.88 -13.80
C GLY A 48 -6.07 -0.58 -13.01
N PHE A 49 -4.97 -0.20 -12.35
CA PHE A 49 -4.78 1.04 -11.60
C PHE A 49 -3.37 1.58 -11.84
N PRO A 50 -3.14 2.89 -11.62
CA PRO A 50 -1.81 3.46 -11.77
C PRO A 50 -0.80 2.84 -10.80
N TYR A 51 0.38 2.54 -11.31
CA TYR A 51 1.53 2.13 -10.51
C TYR A 51 2.64 3.15 -10.75
N LEU A 52 2.87 4.02 -9.77
CA LEU A 52 3.72 5.19 -9.87
C LEU A 52 5.08 4.93 -9.24
N TYR A 53 6.08 5.64 -9.73
CA TYR A 53 7.43 5.58 -9.19
C TYR A 53 7.77 6.91 -8.51
N ASP A 54 8.30 6.84 -7.28
CA ASP A 54 8.70 7.97 -6.44
C ASP A 54 10.24 7.99 -6.31
N PRO A 55 10.97 8.52 -7.32
CA PRO A 55 12.43 8.41 -7.37
C PRO A 55 13.15 9.20 -6.28
N THR A 56 12.59 10.31 -5.82
CA THR A 56 13.18 11.13 -4.77
C THR A 56 12.84 10.64 -3.37
N GLN A 57 11.86 9.74 -3.26
CA GLN A 57 11.30 9.26 -2.00
C GLN A 57 10.56 10.33 -1.18
N GLU A 58 10.29 11.47 -1.79
CA GLU A 58 9.56 12.57 -1.13
C GLU A 58 8.13 12.17 -0.78
N VAL A 59 7.47 11.38 -1.64
CA VAL A 59 6.10 10.91 -1.40
C VAL A 59 6.06 9.97 -0.20
N ALA A 60 6.97 9.01 -0.12
CA ALA A 60 7.05 8.10 1.02
C ALA A 60 7.31 8.86 2.33
N LEU A 61 8.19 9.85 2.29
CA LEU A 61 8.47 10.69 3.46
C LEU A 61 7.24 11.51 3.87
N ALA A 62 6.53 12.11 2.90
CA ALA A 62 5.33 12.91 3.18
C ALA A 62 4.21 12.06 3.79
N TYR A 63 4.09 10.79 3.38
CA TYR A 63 3.10 9.86 3.93
C TYR A 63 3.56 9.22 5.24
N GLU A 64 4.79 9.47 5.66
CA GLU A 64 5.42 8.80 6.81
C GLU A 64 5.40 7.28 6.67
N ALA A 65 5.53 6.79 5.44
CA ALA A 65 5.54 5.37 5.14
C ALA A 65 6.79 4.71 5.74
N ALA A 66 6.63 3.53 6.30
CA ALA A 66 7.70 2.82 6.99
C ALA A 66 8.00 1.46 6.39
N CYS A 67 6.99 0.79 5.85
CA CYS A 67 7.11 -0.56 5.34
C CYS A 67 6.39 -0.72 4.00
N THR A 68 6.62 -1.84 3.36
CA THR A 68 5.94 -2.21 2.11
C THR A 68 5.27 -3.57 2.27
N PRO A 69 3.98 -3.68 1.90
CA PRO A 69 3.09 -2.58 1.55
C PRO A 69 2.55 -1.85 2.78
N ASP A 70 2.29 -0.58 2.67
CA ASP A 70 1.60 0.25 3.66
C ASP A 70 0.36 0.84 3.00
N PHE A 71 -0.79 0.76 3.66
CA PHE A 71 -2.08 1.11 3.06
C PHE A 71 -2.67 2.37 3.66
N TYR A 72 -3.15 3.24 2.78
CA TYR A 72 -3.74 4.53 3.11
C TYR A 72 -5.05 4.67 2.36
N LEU A 73 -6.12 5.01 3.06
CA LEU A 73 -7.42 5.26 2.46
C LEU A 73 -7.86 6.69 2.73
N PHE A 74 -8.22 7.40 1.67
CA PHE A 74 -8.67 8.79 1.74
C PHE A 74 -10.15 8.87 1.34
N ASN A 75 -10.87 9.79 1.97
CA ASN A 75 -12.24 10.05 1.58
C ASN A 75 -12.29 11.00 0.37
N GLN A 76 -13.49 11.37 -0.03
CA GLN A 76 -13.75 12.26 -1.18
C GLN A 76 -13.15 13.65 -0.98
N ASP A 77 -12.97 14.10 0.27
CA ASP A 77 -12.35 15.38 0.61
C ASP A 77 -10.83 15.26 0.76
N LEU A 78 -10.25 14.15 0.34
CA LEU A 78 -8.82 13.84 0.44
C LEU A 78 -8.30 13.81 1.89
N LYS A 79 -9.16 13.45 2.83
CA LYS A 79 -8.78 13.25 4.23
C LYS A 79 -8.50 11.78 4.47
N LEU A 80 -7.40 11.50 5.18
CA LEU A 80 -7.03 10.14 5.55
C LEU A 80 -8.03 9.58 6.56
N VAL A 81 -8.68 8.48 6.21
CA VAL A 81 -9.68 7.82 7.06
C VAL A 81 -9.24 6.45 7.56
N TYR A 82 -8.28 5.83 6.88
CA TYR A 82 -7.70 4.57 7.31
C TYR A 82 -6.22 4.51 6.94
N ARG A 83 -5.40 4.10 7.88
CA ARG A 83 -4.01 3.72 7.67
C ARG A 83 -3.74 2.46 8.45
N GLY A 84 -3.34 1.40 7.78
CA GLY A 84 -3.09 0.15 8.47
C GLY A 84 -2.82 -1.01 7.55
N ARG A 85 -2.90 -2.19 8.13
CA ARG A 85 -2.58 -3.45 7.46
C ARG A 85 -3.66 -3.85 6.46
N PHE A 86 -3.26 -4.70 5.52
CA PHE A 86 -4.16 -5.33 4.55
C PHE A 86 -5.11 -6.32 5.24
N ASP A 87 -4.53 -7.22 6.02
CA ASP A 87 -5.23 -8.23 6.81
C ASP A 87 -4.30 -8.77 7.90
N GLU A 88 -4.77 -9.80 8.60
CA GLU A 88 -4.00 -10.44 9.67
C GLU A 88 -2.98 -11.47 9.17
N ALA A 89 -2.99 -11.80 7.87
CA ALA A 89 -2.09 -12.80 7.31
C ALA A 89 -0.63 -12.34 7.37
N ARG A 90 0.25 -13.25 7.72
CA ARG A 90 1.71 -13.05 7.76
C ARG A 90 2.38 -14.32 7.25
N PRO A 91 3.62 -14.22 6.72
CA PRO A 91 4.33 -15.41 6.22
C PRO A 91 4.47 -16.55 7.23
N LYS A 92 4.45 -16.20 8.53
CA LYS A 92 4.69 -17.16 9.61
C LYS A 92 3.43 -17.61 10.35
N ASN A 93 2.26 -17.14 9.94
CA ASN A 93 1.00 -17.59 10.53
C ASN A 93 0.16 -18.34 9.49
N ASP A 94 -0.89 -19.02 9.93
CA ASP A 94 -1.74 -19.85 9.08
C ASP A 94 -2.99 -19.10 8.58
N HIS A 95 -3.05 -17.78 8.79
CA HIS A 95 -4.20 -17.00 8.36
C HIS A 95 -4.19 -16.82 6.84
N PRO A 96 -5.34 -16.98 6.18
CA PRO A 96 -5.43 -16.75 4.74
C PRO A 96 -5.30 -15.26 4.41
N VAL A 97 -4.76 -14.97 3.23
CA VAL A 97 -4.68 -13.60 2.69
C VAL A 97 -6.06 -13.24 2.14
N THR A 98 -6.75 -12.32 2.78
CA THR A 98 -8.13 -11.92 2.43
C THR A 98 -8.28 -10.45 2.10
N GLY A 99 -7.40 -9.60 2.60
CA GLY A 99 -7.54 -8.16 2.53
C GLY A 99 -8.66 -7.60 3.40
N LYS A 100 -9.09 -8.36 4.40
CA LYS A 100 -10.27 -8.05 5.20
C LYS A 100 -10.23 -6.67 5.85
N ASP A 101 -9.12 -6.31 6.47
CA ASP A 101 -9.02 -5.04 7.20
C ASP A 101 -9.16 -3.84 6.24
N LEU A 102 -8.49 -3.88 5.11
CA LEU A 102 -8.60 -2.85 4.08
C LEU A 102 -10.00 -2.84 3.45
N MET A 103 -10.54 -4.00 3.12
CA MET A 103 -11.88 -4.11 2.53
C MET A 103 -12.96 -3.59 3.46
N ASP A 104 -12.89 -3.91 4.75
CA ASP A 104 -13.83 -3.40 5.75
C ASP A 104 -13.77 -1.87 5.82
N ALA A 105 -12.58 -1.29 5.77
CA ALA A 105 -12.42 0.16 5.76
C ALA A 105 -13.02 0.79 4.50
N CYS A 106 -12.79 0.20 3.34
CA CYS A 106 -13.38 0.66 2.07
C CYS A 106 -14.90 0.55 2.07
N LEU A 107 -15.43 -0.53 2.62
CA LEU A 107 -16.87 -0.74 2.72
C LEU A 107 -17.51 0.30 3.66
N ASN A 108 -16.90 0.55 4.81
CA ASN A 108 -17.36 1.59 5.73
C ASN A 108 -17.39 2.96 5.04
N LEU A 109 -16.33 3.29 4.29
CA LEU A 109 -16.26 4.54 3.54
C LEU A 109 -17.40 4.63 2.51
N SER A 110 -17.65 3.57 1.76
CA SER A 110 -18.68 3.55 0.72
C SER A 110 -20.09 3.68 1.29
N LYS A 111 -20.31 3.23 2.53
CA LYS A 111 -21.60 3.28 3.21
C LYS A 111 -21.78 4.52 4.09
N GLY A 112 -20.76 5.37 4.19
CA GLY A 112 -20.78 6.52 5.09
C GLY A 112 -20.75 6.15 6.57
N VAL A 113 -20.25 4.95 6.90
CA VAL A 113 -20.11 4.46 8.27
C VAL A 113 -18.75 4.89 8.82
N ALA A 114 -18.70 5.25 10.10
CA ALA A 114 -17.45 5.64 10.75
C ALA A 114 -16.45 4.49 10.78
N GLN A 115 -15.16 4.83 10.61
CA GLN A 115 -14.07 3.85 10.69
C GLN A 115 -13.81 3.45 12.14
N GLU A 116 -13.25 2.24 12.30
CA GLU A 116 -12.73 1.80 13.59
C GLU A 116 -11.65 2.77 14.08
N THR A 117 -11.69 3.08 15.38
CA THR A 117 -10.70 3.98 15.98
C THR A 117 -9.35 3.30 16.18
N HIS A 118 -9.33 1.98 16.39
CA HIS A 118 -8.12 1.20 16.52
C HIS A 118 -7.76 0.56 15.18
N GLN A 119 -6.82 1.19 14.47
CA GLN A 119 -6.35 0.70 13.17
C GLN A 119 -4.98 0.06 13.37
N ILE A 120 -4.87 -1.21 12.96
CA ILE A 120 -3.66 -1.99 13.20
C ILE A 120 -2.62 -1.66 12.13
N PRO A 121 -1.40 -1.24 12.53
CA PRO A 121 -0.37 -0.86 11.58
C PRO A 121 0.02 -1.99 10.63
N SER A 122 0.43 -1.61 9.43
CA SER A 122 1.04 -2.54 8.48
C SER A 122 2.35 -3.11 9.04
N LEU A 123 2.61 -4.36 8.74
CA LEU A 123 3.88 -5.02 8.99
C LEU A 123 4.41 -5.56 7.67
N GLY A 124 5.64 -5.26 7.37
CA GLY A 124 6.29 -5.72 6.14
C GLY A 124 7.76 -5.34 6.14
N CYS A 125 8.41 -5.53 5.00
CA CYS A 125 9.80 -5.14 4.85
C CYS A 125 9.93 -3.62 4.91
N ASN A 126 11.00 -3.13 5.51
CA ASN A 126 11.28 -1.69 5.52
C ASN A 126 11.42 -1.16 4.09
N ILE A 127 10.99 0.08 3.88
CA ILE A 127 11.26 0.78 2.63
C ILE A 127 12.77 0.86 2.42
N LYS A 128 13.21 0.64 1.18
CA LYS A 128 14.62 0.68 0.81
C LYS A 128 15.02 2.13 0.53
N TRP A 129 15.46 2.83 1.58
CA TRP A 129 15.82 4.24 1.50
C TRP A 129 17.15 4.44 0.82
N LYS A 130 17.26 5.51 0.03
CA LYS A 130 18.55 6.03 -0.45
C LYS A 130 19.31 6.60 0.73
N ALA A 131 20.65 6.51 0.67
CA ALA A 131 21.50 7.09 1.69
C ALA A 131 21.18 8.58 1.88
N GLY A 132 20.93 8.99 3.10
CA GLY A 132 20.56 10.37 3.45
C GLY A 132 19.07 10.64 3.47
N ASN A 133 18.23 9.73 2.96
CA ASN A 133 16.77 9.89 2.96
C ASN A 133 16.09 9.16 4.12
N GLU A 134 16.82 8.41 4.91
CA GLU A 134 16.24 7.64 6.01
C GLU A 134 15.48 8.57 6.96
N PRO A 135 14.25 8.21 7.35
CA PRO A 135 13.48 9.00 8.29
C PRO A 135 14.20 9.15 9.64
N LYS A 136 13.98 10.26 10.32
CA LYS A 136 14.49 10.48 11.65
C LYS A 136 14.00 9.38 12.60
N GLY A 137 14.93 8.73 13.30
CA GLY A 137 14.62 7.61 14.19
C GLY A 137 14.59 6.25 13.48
N PHE A 138 14.83 6.20 12.17
CA PHE A 138 14.96 4.94 11.43
C PHE A 138 16.17 4.17 11.96
N SER A 139 15.96 2.88 12.25
CA SER A 139 17.04 1.95 12.63
C SER A 139 16.95 0.70 11.77
N ILE A 140 18.11 0.25 11.36
CA ILE A 140 18.26 -0.96 10.55
C ILE A 140 18.13 -2.21 11.45
#